data_f8856ef23adf6103695984c06aabbd8a
#
_entry.id   f8856ef23adf6103695984c06aabbd8a
#
_cell.length_a   1.000
_cell.length_b   1.000
_cell.length_c   1.000
_cell.angle_alpha   90.00
_cell.angle_beta   90.00
_cell.angle_gamma   90.00
#
_symmetry.space_group_name_H-M   'P 1'
#
loop_
_entity.id
_entity.type
_entity.pdbx_description
1 polymer ?
#
loop_
_entity_poly.entity_id
_entity_poly.type
_entity_poly.pdbx_seq_one_letter_code
_entity_poly.pdbx_strand_id
1 'polypeptide(L)'
;MSDFSNPEVGTPLVKRGLAEMLKGGVIMDVINVEQAKIAEDAGAVAVMALERVPADIRAQGGVSRMSDPDMIDKIIDAVSIPVMAKARIGHFVEAQILESLGVDYIDESEVLSPADYVNHIDKWKFNVPFVCGATNLGEALRRITEGAAMIRSKGEAGTGDVSEAMKHIRTIFGEVRSLAARSDDELYVAAKELQAPYQLVHEVARTGKLPVVMFVAGGIATPADAALMMQLGADGVFVGSGIFKSGDPVARAKAVVKATTFYNDPAVLAEVSRGLGEAMVGINVNDLPAPHRLAERGW
;
A
#
# COMPACT_ATOMS: atom_id res chain seq x y z
N MET A 1 30.85 13.52 0.78
CA MET A 1 31.24 12.43 1.69
C MET A 1 30.15 12.37 2.73
N SER A 2 29.27 11.37 2.68
CA SER A 2 28.28 11.12 3.71
C SER A 2 29.01 10.68 4.98
N ASP A 3 28.70 11.33 6.07
CA ASP A 3 29.22 10.96 7.38
C ASP A 3 28.56 9.64 7.82
N PHE A 4 29.34 8.56 7.80
CA PHE A 4 28.91 7.23 8.23
C PHE A 4 28.99 7.03 9.75
N SER A 5 29.04 8.11 10.53
CA SER A 5 29.25 8.06 11.99
C SER A 5 28.03 7.66 12.82
N ASN A 6 26.86 7.43 12.20
CA ASN A 6 25.70 6.84 12.88
C ASN A 6 25.08 5.70 12.04
N PRO A 7 25.66 4.50 12.07
CA PRO A 7 25.35 3.42 11.12
C PRO A 7 24.04 2.66 11.38
N GLU A 8 23.27 2.97 12.42
CA GLU A 8 22.18 2.09 12.88
C GLU A 8 20.77 2.60 12.59
N VAL A 9 20.60 3.87 12.22
CA VAL A 9 19.28 4.46 11.95
C VAL A 9 18.99 4.45 10.45
N GLY A 10 17.84 3.90 10.06
CA GLY A 10 17.38 3.94 8.67
C GLY A 10 18.10 3.00 7.70
N THR A 11 18.78 1.96 8.19
CA THR A 11 19.37 0.93 7.32
C THR A 11 18.31 0.13 6.56
N PRO A 12 18.61 -0.46 5.39
CA PRO A 12 17.68 -1.33 4.67
C PRO A 12 17.10 -2.45 5.53
N LEU A 13 17.90 -3.03 6.41
CA LEU A 13 17.48 -4.10 7.32
C LEU A 13 16.46 -3.61 8.34
N VAL A 14 16.70 -2.44 8.95
CA VAL A 14 15.77 -1.83 9.92
C VAL A 14 14.46 -1.44 9.24
N LYS A 15 14.51 -0.76 8.09
CA LYS A 15 13.32 -0.34 7.34
C LYS A 15 12.45 -1.53 6.93
N ARG A 16 13.06 -2.59 6.40
CA ARG A 16 12.35 -3.83 6.04
C ARG A 16 11.80 -4.54 7.28
N GLY A 17 12.55 -4.56 8.37
CA GLY A 17 12.11 -5.15 9.64
C GLY A 17 10.88 -4.45 10.21
N LEU A 18 10.81 -3.12 10.15
CA LEU A 18 9.64 -2.35 10.54
C LEU A 18 8.42 -2.73 9.67
N ALA A 19 8.59 -2.85 8.36
CA ALA A 19 7.52 -3.25 7.45
C ALA A 19 7.05 -4.72 7.69
N GLU A 20 7.96 -5.63 8.01
CA GLU A 20 7.65 -7.03 8.37
C GLU A 20 6.75 -7.13 9.61
N MET A 21 6.85 -6.20 10.56
CA MET A 21 6.00 -6.19 11.76
C MET A 21 4.52 -5.96 11.46
N LEU A 22 4.17 -5.46 10.28
CA LEU A 22 2.79 -5.17 9.88
C LEU A 22 2.09 -6.36 9.20
N LYS A 23 2.82 -7.46 8.94
CA LYS A 23 2.27 -8.65 8.28
C LYS A 23 1.04 -9.22 8.99
N GLY A 24 0.10 -9.68 8.19
CA GLY A 24 -1.18 -10.25 8.64
C GLY A 24 -2.20 -9.20 9.05
N GLY A 25 -1.87 -7.92 8.91
CA GLY A 25 -2.70 -6.83 9.38
C GLY A 25 -3.43 -6.04 8.29
N VAL A 26 -4.27 -5.12 8.78
CA VAL A 26 -4.99 -4.13 8.00
C VAL A 26 -4.42 -2.76 8.29
N ILE A 27 -4.08 -2.01 7.25
CA ILE A 27 -3.73 -0.60 7.32
C ILE A 27 -4.95 0.17 6.84
N MET A 28 -5.44 1.14 7.62
CA MET A 28 -6.65 1.88 7.29
C MET A 28 -6.34 3.33 6.91
N ASP A 29 -6.83 3.77 5.76
CA ASP A 29 -6.79 5.18 5.35
C ASP A 29 -7.80 5.98 6.18
N VAL A 30 -7.35 7.01 6.87
CA VAL A 30 -8.15 7.82 7.80
C VAL A 30 -7.98 9.32 7.50
N ILE A 31 -9.03 10.12 7.72
CA ILE A 31 -9.03 11.56 7.43
C ILE A 31 -9.13 12.44 8.68
N ASN A 32 -9.28 11.84 9.85
CA ASN A 32 -9.40 12.55 11.12
C ASN A 32 -9.15 11.61 12.30
N VAL A 33 -9.07 12.20 13.50
CA VAL A 33 -8.84 11.49 14.77
C VAL A 33 -9.93 10.45 15.07
N GLU A 34 -11.19 10.74 14.75
CA GLU A 34 -12.28 9.78 15.01
C GLU A 34 -12.10 8.50 14.20
N GLN A 35 -11.81 8.62 12.91
CA GLN A 35 -11.54 7.47 12.05
C GLN A 35 -10.28 6.71 12.48
N ALA A 36 -9.23 7.43 12.92
CA ALA A 36 -8.00 6.81 13.42
C ALA A 36 -8.27 5.96 14.67
N LYS A 37 -9.09 6.43 15.60
CA LYS A 37 -9.52 5.67 16.76
C LYS A 37 -10.39 4.47 16.40
N ILE A 38 -11.33 4.62 15.46
CA ILE A 38 -12.12 3.49 14.94
C ILE A 38 -11.19 2.40 14.37
N ALA A 39 -10.15 2.80 13.63
CA ALA A 39 -9.18 1.86 13.06
C ALA A 39 -8.38 1.14 14.14
N GLU A 40 -7.84 1.86 15.13
CA GLU A 40 -7.10 1.28 16.26
C GLU A 40 -7.98 0.34 17.09
N ASP A 41 -9.20 0.78 17.45
CA ASP A 41 -10.18 -0.03 18.22
C ASP A 41 -10.64 -1.29 17.46
N ALA A 42 -10.59 -1.27 16.14
CA ALA A 42 -10.88 -2.42 15.29
C ALA A 42 -9.70 -3.40 15.21
N GLY A 43 -8.49 -3.01 15.64
CA GLY A 43 -7.28 -3.82 15.58
C GLY A 43 -6.47 -3.61 14.29
N ALA A 44 -6.55 -2.45 13.65
CA ALA A 44 -5.65 -2.09 12.57
C ALA A 44 -4.20 -2.09 13.06
N VAL A 45 -3.26 -2.49 12.21
CA VAL A 45 -1.83 -2.51 12.54
C VAL A 45 -1.13 -1.18 12.28
N ALA A 46 -1.77 -0.31 11.50
CA ALA A 46 -1.34 1.07 11.24
C ALA A 46 -2.50 1.86 10.64
N VAL A 47 -2.39 3.19 10.64
CA VAL A 47 -3.27 4.08 9.90
C VAL A 47 -2.47 4.87 8.86
N MET A 48 -3.14 5.22 7.75
CA MET A 48 -2.64 6.11 6.71
C MET A 48 -3.39 7.42 6.78
N ALA A 49 -2.73 8.49 7.21
CA ALA A 49 -3.32 9.82 7.29
C ALA A 49 -3.51 10.43 5.90
N LEU A 50 -4.75 10.78 5.57
CA LEU A 50 -5.16 11.38 4.31
C LEU A 50 -6.07 12.58 4.58
N GLU A 51 -5.95 13.63 3.78
CA GLU A 51 -6.87 14.75 3.85
C GLU A 51 -8.28 14.37 3.33
N ARG A 52 -8.33 13.46 2.35
CA ARG A 52 -9.54 12.91 1.75
C ARG A 52 -9.33 11.43 1.43
N VAL A 53 -10.33 10.60 1.69
CA VAL A 53 -10.26 9.19 1.25
C VAL A 53 -10.23 9.10 -0.27
N PRO A 54 -9.65 8.04 -0.86
CA PRO A 54 -9.48 7.94 -2.32
C PRO A 54 -10.75 8.14 -3.14
N ALA A 55 -11.91 7.72 -2.64
CA ALA A 55 -13.19 7.95 -3.31
C ALA A 55 -13.52 9.44 -3.45
N ASP A 56 -13.23 10.25 -2.42
CA ASP A 56 -13.46 11.71 -2.45
C ASP A 56 -12.45 12.42 -3.34
N ILE A 57 -11.17 11.98 -3.34
CA ILE A 57 -10.15 12.48 -4.28
C ILE A 57 -10.63 12.29 -5.71
N ARG A 58 -11.16 11.11 -6.01
CA ARG A 58 -11.70 10.78 -7.34
C ARG A 58 -12.92 11.63 -7.71
N ALA A 59 -13.87 11.78 -6.78
CA ALA A 59 -15.11 12.50 -7.02
C ALA A 59 -14.92 14.02 -7.19
N GLN A 60 -13.99 14.59 -6.43
CA GLN A 60 -13.74 16.03 -6.44
C GLN A 60 -12.77 16.47 -7.55
N GLY A 61 -11.94 15.55 -8.06
CA GLY A 61 -10.93 15.84 -9.08
C GLY A 61 -9.85 16.81 -8.62
N GLY A 62 -9.16 17.42 -9.58
CA GLY A 62 -8.13 18.42 -9.31
C GLY A 62 -6.80 17.82 -8.83
N VAL A 63 -5.95 18.69 -8.27
CA VAL A 63 -4.63 18.30 -7.77
C VAL A 63 -4.72 17.90 -6.30
N SER A 64 -4.39 16.65 -6.01
CA SER A 64 -4.29 16.12 -4.64
C SER A 64 -2.83 16.18 -4.17
N ARG A 65 -2.61 16.69 -2.95
CA ARG A 65 -1.29 16.94 -2.37
C ARG A 65 -1.16 16.23 -1.03
N MET A 66 0.03 16.33 -0.43
CA MET A 66 0.29 15.94 0.95
C MET A 66 -0.77 16.57 1.89
N SER A 67 -1.16 15.83 2.91
CA SER A 67 -2.09 16.30 3.95
C SER A 67 -1.50 17.42 4.81
N ASP A 68 -2.38 18.22 5.41
CA ASP A 68 -1.98 19.27 6.35
C ASP A 68 -1.22 18.69 7.54
N PRO A 69 -0.04 19.25 7.89
CA PRO A 69 0.73 18.84 9.07
C PRO A 69 -0.05 18.82 10.38
N ASP A 70 -0.89 19.82 10.64
CA ASP A 70 -1.70 19.87 11.88
C ASP A 70 -2.67 18.70 12.00
N MET A 71 -3.17 18.18 10.87
CA MET A 71 -4.03 16.99 10.85
C MET A 71 -3.21 15.74 11.15
N ILE A 72 -2.01 15.63 10.58
CA ILE A 72 -1.11 14.48 10.79
C ILE A 72 -0.70 14.43 12.26
N ASP A 73 -0.26 15.54 12.85
CA ASP A 73 0.10 15.64 14.27
C ASP A 73 -1.04 15.20 15.19
N LYS A 74 -2.27 15.68 14.93
CA LYS A 74 -3.45 15.26 15.71
C LYS A 74 -3.74 13.77 15.62
N ILE A 75 -3.47 13.13 14.49
CA ILE A 75 -3.63 11.68 14.34
C ILE A 75 -2.51 10.95 15.09
N ILE A 76 -1.25 11.40 14.98
CA ILE A 76 -0.11 10.83 15.71
C ILE A 76 -0.37 10.88 17.22
N ASP A 77 -0.84 12.01 17.74
CA ASP A 77 -1.14 12.18 19.16
C ASP A 77 -2.35 11.33 19.64
N ALA A 78 -3.21 10.89 18.74
CA ALA A 78 -4.48 10.25 19.11
C ALA A 78 -4.43 8.72 19.15
N VAL A 79 -3.44 8.08 18.52
CA VAL A 79 -3.34 6.61 18.41
C VAL A 79 -1.97 6.13 18.86
N SER A 80 -1.89 4.86 19.26
CA SER A 80 -0.64 4.20 19.67
C SER A 80 -0.05 3.32 18.56
N ILE A 81 -0.80 3.08 17.50
CA ILE A 81 -0.36 2.31 16.33
C ILE A 81 0.38 3.21 15.34
N PRO A 82 1.28 2.67 14.50
CA PRO A 82 2.03 3.43 13.52
C PRO A 82 1.16 4.31 12.62
N VAL A 83 1.63 5.52 12.34
CA VAL A 83 0.98 6.48 11.45
C VAL A 83 1.80 6.65 10.19
N MET A 84 1.16 6.43 9.05
CA MET A 84 1.71 6.66 7.72
C MET A 84 1.11 7.92 7.11
N ALA A 85 1.83 8.54 6.17
CA ALA A 85 1.29 9.64 5.36
C ALA A 85 1.79 9.56 3.92
N LYS A 86 1.06 10.21 2.99
CA LYS A 86 1.36 10.16 1.55
C LYS A 86 2.11 11.39 1.07
N ALA A 87 3.17 11.14 0.30
CA ALA A 87 3.85 12.13 -0.52
C ALA A 87 3.49 11.91 -2.01
N ARG A 88 3.46 12.98 -2.78
CA ARG A 88 3.32 12.89 -4.24
C ARG A 88 4.54 12.23 -4.87
N ILE A 89 4.34 11.48 -5.94
CA ILE A 89 5.44 10.87 -6.70
C ILE A 89 6.45 11.94 -7.10
N GLY A 90 7.73 11.73 -6.77
CA GLY A 90 8.86 12.62 -7.05
C GLY A 90 8.97 13.84 -6.14
N HIS A 91 8.04 14.06 -5.22
CA HIS A 91 8.06 15.25 -4.36
C HIS A 91 8.86 15.03 -3.08
N PHE A 92 10.19 15.00 -3.18
CA PHE A 92 11.08 14.73 -2.06
C PHE A 92 10.94 15.74 -0.91
N VAL A 93 10.50 16.99 -1.17
CA VAL A 93 10.29 17.97 -0.10
C VAL A 93 9.06 17.65 0.75
N GLU A 94 7.97 17.13 0.15
CA GLU A 94 6.85 16.59 0.94
C GLU A 94 7.33 15.45 1.85
N ALA A 95 8.17 14.55 1.33
CA ALA A 95 8.74 13.47 2.15
C ALA A 95 9.62 13.99 3.29
N GLN A 96 10.41 15.04 3.07
CA GLN A 96 11.20 15.71 4.12
C GLN A 96 10.30 16.30 5.21
N ILE A 97 9.21 16.94 4.84
CA ILE A 97 8.21 17.45 5.78
C ILE A 97 7.62 16.29 6.61
N LEU A 98 7.16 15.23 5.96
CA LEU A 98 6.57 14.08 6.65
C LEU A 98 7.56 13.40 7.60
N GLU A 99 8.81 13.21 7.18
CA GLU A 99 9.85 12.67 8.07
C GLU A 99 10.08 13.58 9.29
N SER A 100 10.04 14.91 9.11
CA SER A 100 10.21 15.87 10.21
C SER A 100 9.05 15.89 11.20
N LEU A 101 7.84 15.50 10.78
CA LEU A 101 6.67 15.34 11.64
C LEU A 101 6.73 14.03 12.45
N GLY A 102 7.65 13.12 12.12
CA GLY A 102 7.81 11.86 12.83
C GLY A 102 6.80 10.78 12.42
N VAL A 103 6.30 10.80 11.18
CA VAL A 103 5.51 9.68 10.67
C VAL A 103 6.37 8.40 10.62
N ASP A 104 5.74 7.25 10.86
CA ASP A 104 6.44 5.97 10.90
C ASP A 104 6.75 5.41 9.51
N TYR A 105 5.96 5.77 8.49
CA TYR A 105 6.16 5.37 7.08
C TYR A 105 5.69 6.48 6.14
N ILE A 106 6.31 6.58 4.97
CA ILE A 106 5.87 7.47 3.88
C ILE A 106 5.43 6.62 2.70
N ASP A 107 4.21 6.84 2.21
CA ASP A 107 3.73 6.24 0.95
C ASP A 107 3.94 7.25 -0.19
N GLU A 108 4.92 6.99 -1.06
CA GLU A 108 5.04 7.70 -2.33
C GLU A 108 3.97 7.19 -3.28
N SER A 109 2.89 7.96 -3.41
CA SER A 109 1.61 7.44 -3.85
C SER A 109 1.08 8.04 -5.14
N GLU A 110 0.67 7.17 -6.05
CA GLU A 110 -0.10 7.49 -7.26
C GLU A 110 -1.51 8.01 -6.98
N VAL A 111 -2.03 7.80 -5.78
CA VAL A 111 -3.35 8.33 -5.36
C VAL A 111 -3.34 9.85 -5.34
N LEU A 112 -2.23 10.46 -4.94
CA LEU A 112 -2.00 11.90 -5.09
C LEU A 112 -1.58 12.24 -6.52
N SER A 113 -1.70 13.52 -6.88
CA SER A 113 -1.25 13.99 -8.20
C SER A 113 0.28 13.93 -8.27
N PRO A 114 0.88 13.29 -9.28
CA PRO A 114 2.34 13.28 -9.42
C PRO A 114 2.93 14.69 -9.48
N ALA A 115 4.04 14.90 -8.79
CA ALA A 115 4.85 16.12 -8.92
C ALA A 115 5.92 15.97 -10.00
N ASP A 116 6.37 14.74 -10.23
CA ASP A 116 7.30 14.38 -11.30
C ASP A 116 6.76 13.14 -12.03
N TYR A 117 6.72 13.17 -13.34
CA TYR A 117 6.26 12.06 -14.17
C TYR A 117 7.38 11.09 -14.58
N VAL A 118 8.64 11.43 -14.26
CA VAL A 118 9.82 10.67 -14.68
C VAL A 118 10.57 10.12 -13.48
N ASN A 119 10.78 10.93 -12.43
CA ASN A 119 11.60 10.57 -11.31
C ASN A 119 10.74 10.26 -10.07
N HIS A 120 11.09 9.17 -9.39
CA HIS A 120 10.62 8.86 -8.05
C HIS A 120 11.59 9.41 -7.00
N ILE A 121 11.14 9.51 -5.75
CA ILE A 121 11.96 9.93 -4.62
C ILE A 121 13.10 8.92 -4.41
N ASP A 122 14.32 9.41 -4.22
CA ASP A 122 15.45 8.61 -3.75
C ASP A 122 15.28 8.33 -2.24
N LYS A 123 14.73 7.17 -1.93
CA LYS A 123 14.33 6.74 -0.59
C LYS A 123 15.51 6.36 0.30
N TRP A 124 16.69 6.20 -0.30
CA TRP A 124 17.92 5.95 0.45
C TRP A 124 18.39 7.18 1.25
N LYS A 125 17.90 8.37 0.90
CA LYS A 125 18.21 9.62 1.60
C LYS A 125 17.41 9.85 2.88
N PHE A 126 16.46 8.97 3.20
CA PHE A 126 15.56 9.08 4.34
C PHE A 126 15.82 7.96 5.35
N ASN A 127 15.55 8.20 6.62
CA ASN A 127 15.59 7.18 7.67
C ASN A 127 14.27 6.41 7.77
N VAL A 128 13.15 7.06 7.48
CA VAL A 128 11.82 6.48 7.50
C VAL A 128 11.63 5.48 6.35
N PRO A 129 10.98 4.33 6.58
CA PRO A 129 10.64 3.38 5.52
C PRO A 129 9.58 3.92 4.56
N PHE A 130 9.72 3.57 3.27
CA PHE A 130 8.77 3.95 2.23
C PHE A 130 7.91 2.78 1.76
N VAL A 131 6.65 3.10 1.49
CA VAL A 131 5.68 2.26 0.79
C VAL A 131 5.53 2.77 -0.64
N CYS A 132 5.42 1.88 -1.62
CA CYS A 132 5.17 2.24 -3.01
C CYS A 132 4.17 1.29 -3.66
N GLY A 133 3.37 1.82 -4.58
CA GLY A 133 2.46 1.04 -5.42
C GLY A 133 3.18 0.38 -6.59
N ALA A 134 2.71 -0.81 -6.99
CA ALA A 134 3.13 -1.49 -8.21
C ALA A 134 1.97 -2.25 -8.87
N THR A 135 2.06 -2.40 -10.20
CA THR A 135 1.08 -3.15 -11.01
C THR A 135 1.65 -4.49 -11.51
N ASN A 136 2.98 -4.62 -11.54
CA ASN A 136 3.72 -5.78 -12.02
C ASN A 136 5.06 -5.90 -11.28
N LEU A 137 5.76 -7.01 -11.49
CA LEU A 137 7.02 -7.29 -10.81
C LEU A 137 8.13 -6.30 -11.20
N GLY A 138 8.23 -5.92 -12.46
CA GLY A 138 9.24 -4.96 -12.93
C GLY A 138 9.12 -3.62 -12.20
N GLU A 139 7.90 -3.10 -12.08
CA GLU A 139 7.62 -1.88 -11.32
C GLU A 139 7.96 -2.03 -9.84
N ALA A 140 7.56 -3.15 -9.21
CA ALA A 140 7.90 -3.44 -7.83
C ALA A 140 9.42 -3.44 -7.59
N LEU A 141 10.18 -4.10 -8.45
CA LEU A 141 11.64 -4.17 -8.35
C LEU A 141 12.32 -2.81 -8.56
N ARG A 142 11.79 -1.96 -9.45
CA ARG A 142 12.28 -0.57 -9.58
C ARG A 142 12.07 0.23 -8.30
N ARG A 143 10.88 0.16 -7.68
CA ARG A 143 10.61 0.82 -6.38
C ARG A 143 11.51 0.31 -5.27
N ILE A 144 11.76 -1.00 -5.22
CA ILE A 144 12.70 -1.60 -4.24
C ILE A 144 14.14 -1.11 -4.49
N THR A 145 14.54 -0.98 -5.76
CA THR A 145 15.85 -0.41 -6.13
C THR A 145 16.02 1.01 -5.59
N GLU A 146 14.97 1.80 -5.61
CA GLU A 146 14.94 3.18 -5.08
C GLU A 146 14.85 3.24 -3.56
N GLY A 147 14.72 2.10 -2.88
CA GLY A 147 14.72 2.00 -1.41
C GLY A 147 13.36 1.77 -0.77
N ALA A 148 12.32 1.38 -1.52
CA ALA A 148 11.04 0.99 -0.94
C ALA A 148 11.20 -0.21 0.00
N ALA A 149 10.62 -0.12 1.20
CA ALA A 149 10.62 -1.17 2.22
C ALA A 149 9.34 -2.02 2.22
N MET A 150 8.30 -1.54 1.55
CA MET A 150 7.03 -2.22 1.34
C MET A 150 6.53 -1.93 -0.08
N ILE A 151 6.00 -2.95 -0.72
CA ILE A 151 5.23 -2.81 -1.96
C ILE A 151 3.76 -3.05 -1.64
N ARG A 152 2.88 -2.27 -2.27
CA ARG A 152 1.45 -2.56 -2.33
C ARG A 152 0.98 -2.63 -3.78
N SER A 153 -0.11 -3.35 -4.05
CA SER A 153 -0.75 -3.20 -5.34
C SER A 153 -1.27 -1.76 -5.49
N LYS A 154 -1.24 -1.22 -6.69
CA LYS A 154 -1.94 0.05 -6.95
C LYS A 154 -3.45 -0.16 -6.88
N GLY A 155 -3.95 -1.24 -7.47
CA GLY A 155 -5.38 -1.45 -7.63
C GLY A 155 -6.01 -0.27 -8.36
N GLU A 156 -7.27 0.04 -8.06
CA GLU A 156 -7.90 1.29 -8.46
C GLU A 156 -8.60 1.89 -7.23
N ALA A 157 -7.83 2.69 -6.49
CA ALA A 157 -8.23 3.21 -5.18
C ALA A 157 -9.52 4.04 -5.24
N GLY A 158 -10.40 3.86 -4.25
CA GLY A 158 -11.66 4.61 -4.13
C GLY A 158 -12.79 4.12 -5.04
N THR A 159 -12.64 2.99 -5.72
CA THR A 159 -13.69 2.43 -6.58
C THR A 159 -14.60 1.45 -5.86
N GLY A 160 -14.13 0.77 -4.81
CA GLY A 160 -14.83 -0.37 -4.22
C GLY A 160 -14.91 -1.59 -5.15
N ASP A 161 -14.13 -1.59 -6.24
CA ASP A 161 -13.98 -2.68 -7.20
C ASP A 161 -12.58 -3.26 -7.08
N VAL A 162 -12.48 -4.49 -6.63
CA VAL A 162 -11.22 -5.17 -6.31
C VAL A 162 -10.52 -5.77 -7.54
N SER A 163 -11.13 -5.69 -8.71
CA SER A 163 -10.66 -6.39 -9.92
C SER A 163 -9.25 -5.99 -10.37
N GLU A 164 -8.89 -4.69 -10.31
CA GLU A 164 -7.53 -4.24 -10.64
C GLU A 164 -6.51 -4.67 -9.57
N ALA A 165 -6.86 -4.64 -8.30
CA ALA A 165 -5.99 -5.16 -7.24
C ALA A 165 -5.74 -6.67 -7.42
N MET A 166 -6.78 -7.42 -7.76
CA MET A 166 -6.70 -8.85 -8.11
C MET A 166 -5.76 -9.08 -9.30
N LYS A 167 -5.90 -8.30 -10.35
CA LYS A 167 -5.04 -8.37 -11.53
C LYS A 167 -3.57 -8.10 -11.17
N HIS A 168 -3.30 -7.05 -10.41
CA HIS A 168 -1.93 -6.68 -10.02
C HIS A 168 -1.26 -7.74 -9.16
N ILE A 169 -1.92 -8.23 -8.11
CA ILE A 169 -1.32 -9.27 -7.24
C ILE A 169 -1.09 -10.57 -8.01
N ARG A 170 -2.02 -10.99 -8.86
CA ARG A 170 -1.85 -12.18 -9.70
C ARG A 170 -0.73 -12.01 -10.72
N THR A 171 -0.57 -10.82 -11.29
CA THR A 171 0.54 -10.50 -12.20
C THR A 171 1.86 -10.61 -11.46
N ILE A 172 2.05 -9.90 -10.35
CA ILE A 172 3.30 -9.90 -9.58
C ILE A 172 3.66 -11.33 -9.14
N PHE A 173 2.75 -12.06 -8.51
CA PHE A 173 3.05 -13.41 -8.04
C PHE A 173 3.19 -14.43 -9.18
N GLY A 174 2.50 -14.21 -10.31
CA GLY A 174 2.69 -15.01 -11.52
C GLY A 174 4.09 -14.84 -12.10
N GLU A 175 4.56 -13.61 -12.19
CA GLU A 175 5.91 -13.26 -12.66
C GLU A 175 6.99 -13.78 -11.70
N VAL A 176 6.80 -13.68 -10.37
CA VAL A 176 7.69 -14.30 -9.37
C VAL A 176 7.83 -15.80 -9.59
N ARG A 177 6.72 -16.51 -9.76
CA ARG A 177 6.75 -17.96 -10.05
C ARG A 177 7.42 -18.27 -11.38
N SER A 178 7.22 -17.43 -12.39
CA SER A 178 7.87 -17.59 -13.70
C SER A 178 9.38 -17.44 -13.60
N LEU A 179 9.89 -16.51 -12.79
CA LEU A 179 11.32 -16.35 -12.57
C LEU A 179 11.94 -17.57 -11.89
N ALA A 180 11.26 -18.15 -10.91
CA ALA A 180 11.77 -19.32 -10.19
C ALA A 180 11.94 -20.56 -11.07
N ALA A 181 11.30 -20.60 -12.25
CA ALA A 181 11.39 -21.68 -13.22
C ALA A 181 12.46 -21.46 -14.30
N ARG A 182 13.12 -20.29 -14.34
CA ARG A 182 14.12 -19.94 -15.35
C ARG A 182 15.53 -20.40 -14.94
N SER A 183 16.38 -20.70 -15.94
CA SER A 183 17.80 -20.92 -15.76
C SER A 183 18.55 -19.59 -15.52
N ASP A 184 19.75 -19.66 -14.96
CA ASP A 184 20.54 -18.47 -14.61
C ASP A 184 20.83 -17.56 -15.82
N ASP A 185 21.05 -18.12 -17.01
CA ASP A 185 21.27 -17.37 -18.25
C ASP A 185 19.98 -16.69 -18.77
N GLU A 186 18.82 -17.31 -18.57
CA GLU A 186 17.53 -16.70 -18.89
C GLU A 186 17.18 -15.52 -17.97
N LEU A 187 17.73 -15.47 -16.74
CA LEU A 187 17.50 -14.36 -15.81
C LEU A 187 18.09 -13.03 -16.31
N TYR A 188 19.15 -13.04 -17.14
CA TYR A 188 19.65 -11.81 -17.78
C TYR A 188 18.63 -11.23 -18.76
N VAL A 189 17.92 -12.09 -19.49
CA VAL A 189 16.86 -11.68 -20.41
C VAL A 189 15.67 -11.17 -19.60
N ALA A 190 15.27 -11.90 -18.56
CA ALA A 190 14.18 -11.49 -17.67
C ALA A 190 14.43 -10.11 -17.03
N ALA A 191 15.65 -9.84 -16.55
CA ALA A 191 16.01 -8.54 -15.98
C ALA A 191 15.83 -7.39 -16.99
N LYS A 192 16.20 -7.66 -18.25
CA LYS A 192 16.04 -6.71 -19.36
C LYS A 192 14.55 -6.46 -19.69
N GLU A 193 13.75 -7.54 -19.75
CA GLU A 193 12.31 -7.45 -20.00
C GLU A 193 11.55 -6.73 -18.88
N LEU A 194 11.89 -7.03 -17.62
CA LEU A 194 11.32 -6.41 -16.44
C LEU A 194 11.84 -4.99 -16.19
N GLN A 195 12.89 -4.56 -16.90
CA GLN A 195 13.58 -3.29 -16.67
C GLN A 195 14.00 -3.13 -15.19
N ALA A 196 14.56 -4.18 -14.63
CA ALA A 196 14.94 -4.26 -13.22
C ALA A 196 16.38 -4.74 -13.04
N PRO A 197 17.06 -4.37 -11.94
CA PRO A 197 18.43 -4.82 -11.69
C PRO A 197 18.53 -6.36 -11.62
N TYR A 198 19.52 -6.91 -12.30
CA TYR A 198 19.75 -8.36 -12.33
C TYR A 198 19.81 -8.98 -10.93
N GLN A 199 20.48 -8.32 -9.98
CA GLN A 199 20.64 -8.81 -8.61
C GLN A 199 19.31 -9.06 -7.92
N LEU A 200 18.34 -8.14 -8.08
CA LEU A 200 17.00 -8.30 -7.51
C LEU A 200 16.20 -9.38 -8.24
N VAL A 201 16.30 -9.45 -9.57
CA VAL A 201 15.65 -10.52 -10.35
C VAL A 201 16.19 -11.90 -9.94
N HIS A 202 17.49 -12.01 -9.77
CA HIS A 202 18.13 -13.25 -9.31
C HIS A 202 17.73 -13.60 -7.86
N GLU A 203 17.65 -12.61 -6.95
CA GLU A 203 17.18 -12.82 -5.58
C GLU A 203 15.74 -13.36 -5.57
N VAL A 204 14.83 -12.74 -6.35
CA VAL A 204 13.44 -13.19 -6.47
C VAL A 204 13.34 -14.60 -7.06
N ALA A 205 14.11 -14.90 -8.10
CA ALA A 205 14.17 -16.25 -8.69
C ALA A 205 14.60 -17.31 -7.67
N ARG A 206 15.60 -17.00 -6.85
CA ARG A 206 16.15 -17.91 -5.83
C ARG A 206 15.27 -18.08 -4.61
N THR A 207 14.58 -17.02 -4.18
CA THR A 207 13.75 -17.03 -2.95
C THR A 207 12.29 -17.35 -3.22
N GLY A 208 11.82 -17.20 -4.46
CA GLY A 208 10.42 -17.36 -4.83
C GLY A 208 9.49 -16.29 -4.25
N LYS A 209 10.04 -15.16 -3.81
CA LYS A 209 9.28 -14.06 -3.19
C LYS A 209 9.95 -12.70 -3.40
N LEU A 210 9.20 -11.62 -3.19
CA LEU A 210 9.78 -10.27 -3.12
C LEU A 210 10.70 -10.13 -1.90
N PRO A 211 11.77 -9.31 -1.99
CA PRO A 211 12.67 -9.04 -0.86
C PRO A 211 12.08 -8.11 0.21
N VAL A 212 10.84 -7.64 0.00
CA VAL A 212 10.06 -6.80 0.92
C VAL A 212 8.62 -7.31 1.00
N VAL A 213 7.88 -6.89 2.01
CA VAL A 213 6.47 -7.27 2.18
C VAL A 213 5.60 -6.75 1.03
N MET A 214 4.59 -7.54 0.66
CA MET A 214 3.62 -7.23 -0.39
C MET A 214 2.21 -7.12 0.19
N PHE A 215 1.71 -5.91 0.32
CA PHE A 215 0.33 -5.64 0.70
C PHE A 215 -0.57 -5.45 -0.52
N VAL A 216 -1.88 -5.57 -0.33
CA VAL A 216 -2.86 -5.29 -1.38
C VAL A 216 -3.68 -4.06 -1.03
N ALA A 217 -3.79 -3.15 -1.99
CA ALA A 217 -4.59 -1.94 -1.91
C ALA A 217 -5.45 -1.79 -3.17
N GLY A 218 -6.51 -0.98 -3.05
CA GLY A 218 -7.37 -0.57 -4.15
C GLY A 218 -8.62 -1.44 -4.31
N GLY A 219 -9.77 -0.87 -3.97
CA GLY A 219 -11.08 -1.46 -4.23
C GLY A 219 -11.61 -2.44 -3.18
N ILE A 220 -10.87 -2.72 -2.11
CA ILE A 220 -11.37 -3.60 -1.02
C ILE A 220 -12.53 -2.89 -0.31
N ALA A 221 -13.72 -3.52 -0.31
CA ALA A 221 -14.94 -2.98 0.26
C ALA A 221 -15.65 -3.91 1.25
N THR A 222 -15.30 -5.20 1.25
CA THR A 222 -15.94 -6.22 2.07
C THR A 222 -14.91 -7.08 2.82
N PRO A 223 -15.31 -7.76 3.91
CA PRO A 223 -14.46 -8.75 4.56
C PRO A 223 -13.99 -9.87 3.63
N ALA A 224 -14.87 -10.29 2.71
CA ALA A 224 -14.54 -11.32 1.72
C ALA A 224 -13.45 -10.86 0.73
N ASP A 225 -13.44 -9.59 0.32
CA ASP A 225 -12.37 -9.04 -0.53
C ASP A 225 -11.03 -9.10 0.19
N ALA A 226 -10.98 -8.69 1.46
CA ALA A 226 -9.76 -8.74 2.26
C ALA A 226 -9.23 -10.19 2.40
N ALA A 227 -10.11 -11.12 2.75
CA ALA A 227 -9.75 -12.54 2.85
C ALA A 227 -9.27 -13.12 1.52
N LEU A 228 -9.89 -12.73 0.40
CA LEU A 228 -9.48 -13.13 -0.95
C LEU A 228 -8.03 -12.74 -1.24
N MET A 229 -7.64 -11.51 -0.90
CA MET A 229 -6.27 -11.03 -1.11
C MET A 229 -5.27 -11.80 -0.25
N MET A 230 -5.62 -12.07 1.01
CA MET A 230 -4.79 -12.86 1.91
C MET A 230 -4.62 -14.31 1.41
N GLN A 231 -5.68 -14.95 0.93
CA GLN A 231 -5.61 -16.29 0.33
C GLN A 231 -4.77 -16.35 -0.94
N LEU A 232 -4.63 -15.24 -1.67
CA LEU A 232 -3.73 -15.13 -2.82
C LEU A 232 -2.26 -14.97 -2.43
N GLY A 233 -1.95 -14.79 -1.15
CA GLY A 233 -0.60 -14.70 -0.62
C GLY A 233 -0.14 -13.28 -0.27
N ALA A 234 -1.05 -12.31 -0.18
CA ALA A 234 -0.72 -10.99 0.33
C ALA A 234 -0.22 -11.06 1.79
N ASP A 235 0.71 -10.18 2.14
CA ASP A 235 1.20 -10.02 3.51
C ASP A 235 0.27 -9.16 4.39
N GLY A 236 -0.73 -8.51 3.80
CA GLY A 236 -1.73 -7.68 4.46
C GLY A 236 -2.51 -6.85 3.46
N VAL A 237 -3.41 -6.01 3.95
CA VAL A 237 -4.29 -5.19 3.10
C VAL A 237 -4.34 -3.72 3.55
N PHE A 238 -4.53 -2.82 2.58
CA PHE A 238 -4.91 -1.43 2.81
C PHE A 238 -6.39 -1.26 2.50
N VAL A 239 -7.13 -0.63 3.38
CA VAL A 239 -8.56 -0.35 3.18
C VAL A 239 -8.90 1.06 3.66
N GLY A 240 -9.52 1.85 2.82
CA GLY A 240 -9.92 3.22 3.16
C GLY A 240 -11.41 3.44 2.91
N SER A 241 -11.76 3.86 1.70
CA SER A 241 -13.14 4.17 1.30
C SER A 241 -14.09 3.01 1.55
N GLY A 242 -13.65 1.77 1.40
CA GLY A 242 -14.46 0.58 1.65
C GLY A 242 -15.01 0.48 3.08
N ILE A 243 -14.28 1.04 4.06
CA ILE A 243 -14.72 1.13 5.46
C ILE A 243 -15.51 2.43 5.67
N PHE A 244 -14.88 3.58 5.44
CA PHE A 244 -15.40 4.86 5.88
C PHE A 244 -16.50 5.46 4.99
N LYS A 245 -16.78 4.88 3.83
CA LYS A 245 -17.93 5.17 2.97
C LYS A 245 -19.04 4.11 3.04
N SER A 246 -18.96 3.18 3.99
CA SER A 246 -19.99 2.17 4.25
C SER A 246 -21.05 2.71 5.21
N GLY A 247 -22.17 2.01 5.31
CA GLY A 247 -23.27 2.36 6.21
C GLY A 247 -22.92 2.23 7.71
N ASP A 248 -21.95 1.36 8.07
CA ASP A 248 -21.47 1.18 9.45
C ASP A 248 -19.93 0.98 9.43
N PRO A 249 -19.15 2.07 9.49
CA PRO A 249 -17.69 1.99 9.48
C PRO A 249 -17.09 1.18 10.65
N VAL A 250 -17.67 1.28 11.84
CA VAL A 250 -17.16 0.61 13.05
C VAL A 250 -17.29 -0.91 12.91
N ALA A 251 -18.48 -1.40 12.56
CA ALA A 251 -18.73 -2.82 12.36
C ALA A 251 -17.88 -3.34 11.19
N ARG A 252 -17.79 -2.58 10.10
CA ARG A 252 -17.03 -2.98 8.91
C ARG A 252 -15.53 -3.04 9.16
N ALA A 253 -14.95 -2.09 9.89
CA ALA A 253 -13.54 -2.10 10.27
C ALA A 253 -13.18 -3.39 11.05
N LYS A 254 -13.95 -3.72 12.09
CA LYS A 254 -13.77 -4.95 12.88
C LYS A 254 -13.92 -6.21 12.05
N ALA A 255 -14.91 -6.23 11.15
CA ALA A 255 -15.16 -7.38 10.28
C ALA A 255 -14.01 -7.60 9.28
N VAL A 256 -13.46 -6.52 8.69
CA VAL A 256 -12.32 -6.59 7.77
C VAL A 256 -11.06 -7.07 8.49
N VAL A 257 -10.77 -6.57 9.70
CA VAL A 257 -9.63 -7.03 10.51
C VAL A 257 -9.77 -8.51 10.84
N LYS A 258 -10.94 -8.94 11.33
CA LYS A 258 -11.18 -10.35 11.66
C LYS A 258 -11.09 -11.26 10.42
N ALA A 259 -11.61 -10.83 9.28
CA ALA A 259 -11.50 -11.57 8.02
C ALA A 259 -10.05 -11.66 7.51
N THR A 260 -9.25 -10.62 7.71
CA THR A 260 -7.83 -10.63 7.36
C THR A 260 -7.04 -11.59 8.25
N THR A 261 -7.37 -11.66 9.54
CA THR A 261 -6.73 -12.57 10.49
C THR A 261 -7.11 -14.03 10.25
N PHE A 262 -8.40 -14.29 10.01
CA PHE A 262 -8.96 -15.64 9.84
C PHE A 262 -9.32 -15.95 8.39
N TYR A 263 -8.55 -15.46 7.45
CA TYR A 263 -8.86 -15.49 6.01
C TYR A 263 -9.06 -16.90 5.42
N ASN A 264 -8.57 -17.96 6.08
CA ASN A 264 -8.74 -19.35 5.66
C ASN A 264 -9.90 -20.07 6.34
N ASP A 265 -10.68 -19.42 7.20
CA ASP A 265 -11.80 -20.01 7.91
C ASP A 265 -13.15 -19.55 7.33
N PRO A 266 -13.81 -20.36 6.45
CA PRO A 266 -15.07 -19.96 5.83
C PRO A 266 -16.21 -19.71 6.83
N ALA A 267 -16.20 -20.38 8.00
CA ALA A 267 -17.23 -20.17 9.02
C ALA A 267 -17.10 -18.79 9.66
N VAL A 268 -15.87 -18.39 10.01
CA VAL A 268 -15.57 -17.03 10.49
C VAL A 268 -15.90 -16.00 9.44
N LEU A 269 -15.51 -16.24 8.17
CA LEU A 269 -15.81 -15.31 7.07
C LEU A 269 -17.32 -15.12 6.88
N ALA A 270 -18.11 -16.20 6.97
CA ALA A 270 -19.56 -16.14 6.90
C ALA A 270 -20.15 -15.34 8.07
N GLU A 271 -19.63 -15.53 9.29
CA GLU A 271 -20.05 -14.81 10.50
C GLU A 271 -19.81 -13.31 10.36
N VAL A 272 -18.55 -12.90 10.04
CA VAL A 272 -18.17 -11.47 9.99
C VAL A 272 -18.74 -10.73 8.79
N SER A 273 -19.30 -11.42 7.81
CA SER A 273 -19.95 -10.80 6.65
C SER A 273 -21.41 -10.44 6.91
N ARG A 274 -21.97 -10.76 8.10
CA ARG A 274 -23.40 -10.51 8.42
C ARG A 274 -23.59 -9.14 9.07
N GLY A 275 -24.72 -8.49 8.74
CA GLY A 275 -25.20 -7.34 9.49
C GLY A 275 -24.31 -6.10 9.40
N LEU A 276 -23.52 -5.92 8.35
CA LEU A 276 -22.57 -4.82 8.19
C LEU A 276 -23.17 -3.54 7.59
N GLY A 277 -24.50 -3.49 7.41
CA GLY A 277 -25.11 -2.40 6.67
C GLY A 277 -24.71 -2.41 5.18
N GLU A 278 -24.98 -1.30 4.50
CA GLU A 278 -24.63 -1.18 3.07
C GLU A 278 -23.12 -1.06 2.87
N ALA A 279 -22.59 -1.77 1.88
CA ALA A 279 -21.23 -1.53 1.42
C ALA A 279 -21.16 -0.16 0.72
N MET A 280 -19.94 0.40 0.58
CA MET A 280 -19.78 1.62 -0.21
C MET A 280 -20.35 1.41 -1.63
N VAL A 281 -20.94 2.44 -2.18
CA VAL A 281 -21.32 2.45 -3.60
C VAL A 281 -20.06 2.43 -4.43
N GLY A 282 -19.87 1.36 -5.21
CA GLY A 282 -18.68 1.17 -6.03
C GLY A 282 -18.80 1.81 -7.42
N ILE A 283 -17.65 1.92 -8.07
CA ILE A 283 -17.52 2.29 -9.48
C ILE A 283 -16.85 1.12 -10.19
N ASN A 284 -17.49 0.59 -11.23
CA ASN A 284 -16.86 -0.45 -12.05
C ASN A 284 -15.63 0.13 -12.74
N VAL A 285 -14.47 -0.50 -12.57
CA VAL A 285 -13.20 -0.02 -13.10
C VAL A 285 -13.23 0.09 -14.64
N ASN A 286 -13.99 -0.79 -15.31
CA ASN A 286 -14.13 -0.73 -16.77
C ASN A 286 -14.84 0.53 -17.27
N ASP A 287 -15.65 1.16 -16.41
CA ASP A 287 -16.36 2.41 -16.75
C ASP A 287 -15.50 3.67 -16.55
N LEU A 288 -14.27 3.51 -15.99
CA LEU A 288 -13.35 4.61 -15.77
C LEU A 288 -12.58 4.96 -17.07
N PRO A 289 -12.68 6.20 -17.56
CA PRO A 289 -11.81 6.67 -18.63
C PRO A 289 -10.33 6.58 -18.23
N ALA A 290 -9.45 6.27 -19.19
CA ALA A 290 -8.02 6.12 -18.93
C ALA A 290 -7.39 7.30 -18.15
N PRO A 291 -7.70 8.59 -18.43
CA PRO A 291 -7.14 9.70 -17.65
C PRO A 291 -7.53 9.72 -16.17
N HIS A 292 -8.59 9.00 -15.81
CA HIS A 292 -9.10 8.92 -14.44
C HIS A 292 -8.58 7.69 -13.66
N ARG A 293 -7.79 6.82 -14.32
CA ARG A 293 -7.18 5.66 -13.68
C ARG A 293 -5.94 6.09 -12.90
N LEU A 294 -5.99 5.92 -11.59
CA LEU A 294 -4.89 6.33 -10.71
C LEU A 294 -3.71 5.37 -10.82
N ALA A 295 -3.98 4.09 -11.07
CA ALA A 295 -2.96 3.05 -11.16
C ALA A 295 -1.94 3.25 -12.30
N GLU A 296 -2.30 4.00 -13.34
CA GLU A 296 -1.42 4.29 -14.48
C GLU A 296 -0.37 5.37 -14.18
N ARG A 297 -0.46 6.06 -13.04
CA ARG A 297 0.48 7.11 -12.64
C ARG A 297 1.79 6.50 -12.12
N GLY A 298 2.90 7.17 -12.42
CA GLY A 298 4.21 6.84 -11.86
C GLY A 298 4.73 5.45 -12.26
N TRP A 299 4.74 5.21 -13.55
CA TRP A 299 5.28 3.97 -14.14
C TRP A 299 6.74 3.69 -13.81
#